data_3a3ebeb0859e43424744359d2b09c5a3
#
_entry.id   3a3ebeb0859e43424744359d2b09c5a3
#
_cell.length_a   1.000
_cell.length_b   1.000
_cell.length_c   1.000
_cell.angle_alpha   90.00
_cell.angle_beta   90.00
_cell.angle_gamma   90.00
#
_symmetry.space_group_name_H-M   'P 1'
#
loop_
_entity.id
_entity.type
_entity.pdbx_description
1 polymer ?
#
loop_
_entity_poly.entity_id
_entity_poly.type
_entity_poly.pdbx_seq_one_letter_code
_entity_poly.pdbx_strand_id
1 'polypeptide(L)'
;INSKSIVAVENLLFSKYLMYRTVYWHKTVRIVTAMMKKNLFSALKNNEILPEQLYSLFDESLFQIIEKSYKNNPEIWHCGKQILDKNFYTVILEIPFNEKNPNHVKLENLEERTKLETNIAIECGCKEYEILIDIPEKISFESNLWIKDENTEFSNSSTVFTPETVKSFTEKLRFIRFAFDTE
;
A
#
# COMPACT_ATOMS: atom_id res chain seq x y z
N ILE A 1 -2.33 -31.38 4.33
CA ILE A 1 -3.80 -31.53 4.19
C ILE A 1 -4.10 -32.71 3.26
N ASN A 2 -5.36 -33.08 3.11
CA ASN A 2 -5.80 -34.11 2.16
C ASN A 2 -6.51 -33.44 0.96
N SER A 3 -6.58 -34.14 -0.18
CA SER A 3 -7.26 -33.66 -1.40
C SER A 3 -8.67 -33.15 -1.17
N LYS A 4 -9.44 -33.80 -0.27
CA LYS A 4 -10.78 -33.33 0.13
C LYS A 4 -10.82 -31.94 0.72
N SER A 5 -9.68 -31.41 1.19
CA SER A 5 -9.56 -30.07 1.78
C SER A 5 -9.20 -28.99 0.76
N ILE A 6 -8.90 -29.34 -0.50
CA ILE A 6 -8.49 -28.41 -1.55
C ILE A 6 -9.54 -27.29 -1.71
N VAL A 7 -10.81 -27.63 -1.84
CA VAL A 7 -11.92 -26.67 -1.99
C VAL A 7 -11.99 -25.68 -0.81
N ALA A 8 -11.72 -26.14 0.43
CA ALA A 8 -11.73 -25.25 1.59
C ALA A 8 -10.58 -24.24 1.55
N VAL A 9 -9.38 -24.66 1.09
CA VAL A 9 -8.23 -23.77 0.89
C VAL A 9 -8.51 -22.79 -0.24
N GLU A 10 -9.08 -23.24 -1.35
CA GLU A 10 -9.49 -22.37 -2.47
C GLU A 10 -10.45 -21.28 -2.03
N ASN A 11 -11.49 -21.63 -1.24
CA ASN A 11 -12.44 -20.67 -0.68
C ASN A 11 -11.74 -19.64 0.23
N LEU A 12 -10.76 -20.06 1.03
CA LEU A 12 -9.97 -19.15 1.86
C LEU A 12 -9.12 -18.20 1.00
N LEU A 13 -8.43 -18.71 0.00
CA LEU A 13 -7.60 -17.91 -0.89
C LEU A 13 -8.43 -16.93 -1.73
N PHE A 14 -9.61 -17.38 -2.20
CA PHE A 14 -10.54 -16.51 -2.93
C PHE A 14 -11.11 -15.41 -2.01
N SER A 15 -11.46 -15.73 -0.78
CA SER A 15 -11.89 -14.75 0.22
C SER A 15 -10.79 -13.72 0.50
N LYS A 16 -9.54 -14.18 0.62
CA LYS A 16 -8.36 -13.29 0.74
C LYS A 16 -8.26 -12.35 -0.48
N TYR A 17 -8.38 -12.88 -1.70
CA TYR A 17 -8.39 -12.07 -2.91
C TYR A 17 -9.48 -10.99 -2.88
N LEU A 18 -10.72 -11.35 -2.52
CA LEU A 18 -11.82 -10.41 -2.41
C LEU A 18 -11.53 -9.32 -1.36
N MET A 19 -11.00 -9.69 -0.19
CA MET A 19 -10.61 -8.73 0.85
C MET A 19 -9.56 -7.73 0.36
N TYR A 20 -8.55 -8.20 -0.38
CA TYR A 20 -7.57 -7.28 -0.97
C TYR A 20 -8.21 -6.36 -1.99
N ARG A 21 -9.06 -6.88 -2.85
CA ARG A 21 -9.71 -6.09 -3.91
C ARG A 21 -10.68 -5.05 -3.36
N THR A 22 -11.46 -5.39 -2.34
CA THR A 22 -12.58 -4.55 -1.86
C THR A 22 -12.25 -3.70 -0.65
N VAL A 23 -11.27 -4.11 0.16
CA VAL A 23 -10.90 -3.43 1.41
C VAL A 23 -9.48 -2.90 1.34
N TYR A 24 -8.47 -3.77 1.38
CA TYR A 24 -7.08 -3.32 1.56
C TYR A 24 -6.53 -2.51 0.38
N TRP A 25 -6.96 -2.81 -0.85
CA TRP A 25 -6.52 -2.10 -2.05
C TRP A 25 -7.59 -1.18 -2.64
N HIS A 26 -8.67 -0.96 -1.91
CA HIS A 26 -9.59 0.11 -2.25
C HIS A 26 -8.85 1.45 -2.27
N LYS A 27 -9.10 2.28 -3.29
CA LYS A 27 -8.31 3.50 -3.53
C LYS A 27 -8.20 4.41 -2.31
N THR A 28 -9.31 4.66 -1.60
CA THR A 28 -9.32 5.51 -0.41
C THR A 28 -8.42 4.95 0.69
N VAL A 29 -8.54 3.64 1.00
CA VAL A 29 -7.70 2.98 2.02
C VAL A 29 -6.22 3.06 1.64
N ARG A 30 -5.90 2.86 0.35
CA ARG A 30 -4.53 2.97 -0.14
C ARG A 30 -3.98 4.37 0.01
N ILE A 31 -4.76 5.41 -0.35
CA ILE A 31 -4.31 6.79 -0.24
C ILE A 31 -4.09 7.19 1.21
N VAL A 32 -5.03 6.90 2.11
CA VAL A 32 -4.84 7.17 3.55
C VAL A 32 -3.62 6.46 4.12
N THR A 33 -3.42 5.19 3.74
CA THR A 33 -2.21 4.44 4.15
C THR A 33 -0.93 5.09 3.63
N ALA A 34 -0.93 5.54 2.38
CA ALA A 34 0.24 6.18 1.77
C ALA A 34 0.49 7.58 2.36
N MET A 35 -0.56 8.36 2.65
CA MET A 35 -0.46 9.62 3.39
C MET A 35 0.19 9.41 4.77
N MET A 36 -0.27 8.39 5.53
CA MET A 36 0.31 8.07 6.83
C MET A 36 1.78 7.64 6.71
N LYS A 37 2.12 6.79 5.73
CA LYS A 37 3.51 6.38 5.46
C LYS A 37 4.39 7.59 5.12
N LYS A 38 3.93 8.50 4.27
CA LYS A 38 4.65 9.72 3.90
C LYS A 38 4.87 10.62 5.13
N ASN A 39 3.83 10.81 5.94
CA ASN A 39 3.91 11.59 7.18
C ASN A 39 4.95 11.03 8.15
N LEU A 40 4.86 9.73 8.47
CA LEU A 40 5.79 9.09 9.40
C LEU A 40 7.23 9.06 8.86
N PHE A 41 7.40 8.81 7.56
CA PHE A 41 8.72 8.86 6.92
C PHE A 41 9.35 10.25 7.02
N SER A 42 8.56 11.31 6.75
CA SER A 42 9.02 12.69 6.89
C SER A 42 9.38 13.02 8.34
N ALA A 43 8.56 12.63 9.29
CA ALA A 43 8.81 12.86 10.71
C ALA A 43 10.06 12.14 11.23
N LEU A 44 10.27 10.88 10.82
CA LEU A 44 11.47 10.12 11.16
C LEU A 44 12.74 10.72 10.52
N LYS A 45 12.67 11.09 9.25
CA LYS A 45 13.80 11.70 8.52
C LYS A 45 14.26 13.03 9.13
N ASN A 46 13.33 13.80 9.66
CA ASN A 46 13.61 15.09 10.31
C ASN A 46 13.83 14.99 11.82
N ASN A 47 13.92 13.79 12.39
CA ASN A 47 14.08 13.52 13.82
C ASN A 47 12.97 14.15 14.71
N GLU A 48 11.78 14.35 14.16
CA GLU A 48 10.60 14.80 14.92
C GLU A 48 10.03 13.70 15.82
N ILE A 49 10.26 12.44 15.42
CA ILE A 49 9.91 11.25 16.20
C ILE A 49 11.00 10.20 16.01
N LEU A 50 11.28 9.44 17.05
CA LEU A 50 12.21 8.32 17.00
C LEU A 50 11.46 7.00 16.71
N PRO A 51 12.10 6.02 16.02
CA PRO A 51 11.47 4.72 15.77
C PRO A 51 10.94 4.04 17.03
N GLU A 52 11.67 4.16 18.16
CA GLU A 52 11.32 3.56 19.45
C GLU A 52 10.01 4.12 20.00
N GLN A 53 9.68 5.37 19.69
CA GLN A 53 8.45 6.01 20.14
C GLN A 53 7.20 5.50 19.42
N LEU A 54 7.38 4.81 18.26
CA LEU A 54 6.28 4.20 17.52
C LEU A 54 5.89 2.82 18.07
N TYR A 55 6.77 2.18 18.85
CA TYR A 55 6.44 0.89 19.46
C TYR A 55 5.39 1.07 20.57
N SER A 56 4.43 0.16 20.57
CA SER A 56 3.35 0.13 21.57
C SER A 56 2.42 1.35 21.59
N LEU A 57 2.40 2.16 20.51
CA LEU A 57 1.40 3.21 20.34
C LEU A 57 0.04 2.60 19.94
N PHE A 58 -1.00 3.14 20.57
CA PHE A 58 -2.37 2.99 20.08
C PHE A 58 -2.70 4.12 19.12
N ASP A 59 -3.74 3.95 18.31
CA ASP A 59 -4.14 4.93 17.28
C ASP A 59 -4.38 6.32 17.91
N GLU A 60 -5.06 6.36 19.05
CA GLU A 60 -5.34 7.63 19.76
C GLU A 60 -4.05 8.36 20.18
N SER A 61 -3.04 7.62 20.63
CA SER A 61 -1.76 8.20 21.03
C SER A 61 -1.00 8.74 19.82
N LEU A 62 -1.01 8.03 18.71
CA LEU A 62 -0.43 8.50 17.45
C LEU A 62 -1.12 9.77 16.97
N PHE A 63 -2.45 9.83 17.01
CA PHE A 63 -3.22 11.00 16.61
C PHE A 63 -2.93 12.22 17.49
N GLN A 64 -2.76 12.03 18.79
CA GLN A 64 -2.35 13.11 19.69
C GLN A 64 -0.95 13.64 19.38
N ILE A 65 0.00 12.75 19.00
CA ILE A 65 1.33 13.15 18.56
C ILE A 65 1.23 14.00 17.30
N ILE A 66 0.48 13.54 16.30
CA ILE A 66 0.28 14.27 15.03
C ILE A 66 -0.30 15.67 15.31
N GLU A 67 -1.37 15.76 16.08
CA GLU A 67 -2.04 17.03 16.36
C GLU A 67 -1.15 18.03 17.10
N LYS A 68 -0.38 17.55 18.09
CA LYS A 68 0.57 18.36 18.83
C LYS A 68 1.73 18.83 17.97
N SER A 69 2.30 17.92 17.18
CA SER A 69 3.50 18.17 16.38
C SER A 69 3.21 19.03 15.15
N TYR A 70 2.01 18.92 14.57
CA TYR A 70 1.56 19.78 13.47
C TYR A 70 1.63 21.28 13.83
N LYS A 71 1.32 21.64 15.08
CA LYS A 71 1.39 23.05 15.54
C LYS A 71 2.81 23.63 15.46
N ASN A 72 3.83 22.78 15.59
CA ASN A 72 5.23 23.20 15.58
C ASN A 72 5.83 23.12 14.16
N ASN A 73 5.53 22.03 13.44
CA ASN A 73 6.09 21.74 12.10
C ASN A 73 4.98 21.32 11.12
N PRO A 74 4.15 22.27 10.62
CA PRO A 74 3.00 21.96 9.77
C PRO A 74 3.38 21.18 8.49
N GLU A 75 4.50 21.53 7.86
CA GLU A 75 4.91 20.90 6.59
C GLU A 75 5.24 19.41 6.77
N ILE A 76 5.89 19.03 7.87
CA ILE A 76 6.24 17.63 8.17
C ILE A 76 5.00 16.80 8.48
N TRP A 77 4.06 17.39 9.24
CA TRP A 77 2.90 16.68 9.77
C TRP A 77 1.62 16.90 8.97
N HIS A 78 1.72 17.53 7.79
CA HIS A 78 0.58 17.88 6.95
C HIS A 78 -0.30 16.69 6.61
N CYS A 79 0.28 15.64 6.01
CA CYS A 79 -0.49 14.44 5.65
C CYS A 79 -1.22 13.81 6.84
N GLY A 80 -0.59 13.80 8.02
CA GLY A 80 -1.20 13.30 9.25
C GLY A 80 -2.38 14.16 9.69
N LYS A 81 -2.24 15.48 9.62
CA LYS A 81 -3.32 16.41 9.94
C LYS A 81 -4.50 16.27 9.00
N GLN A 82 -4.26 16.14 7.68
CA GLN A 82 -5.29 15.91 6.69
C GLN A 82 -6.05 14.60 6.95
N ILE A 83 -5.36 13.54 7.43
CA ILE A 83 -6.03 12.30 7.85
C ILE A 83 -6.96 12.54 9.04
N LEU A 84 -6.51 13.28 10.06
CA LEU A 84 -7.33 13.61 11.25
C LEU A 84 -8.57 14.42 10.88
N ASP A 85 -8.42 15.37 9.95
CA ASP A 85 -9.51 16.22 9.46
C ASP A 85 -10.40 15.52 8.44
N LYS A 86 -10.07 14.27 8.04
CA LYS A 86 -10.74 13.47 7.01
C LYS A 86 -10.67 14.08 5.60
N ASN A 87 -9.69 14.92 5.35
CA ASN A 87 -9.39 15.54 4.07
C ASN A 87 -8.40 14.64 3.31
N PHE A 88 -8.89 13.56 2.72
CA PHE A 88 -8.04 12.60 2.04
C PHE A 88 -7.67 13.10 0.65
N TYR A 89 -6.41 12.95 0.26
CA TYR A 89 -5.95 13.32 -1.07
C TYR A 89 -6.78 12.68 -2.18
N THR A 90 -7.03 13.44 -3.22
CA THR A 90 -7.83 13.02 -4.36
C THR A 90 -6.96 12.32 -5.40
N VAL A 91 -7.33 11.12 -5.79
CA VAL A 91 -6.69 10.39 -6.90
C VAL A 91 -7.12 11.03 -8.22
N ILE A 92 -6.17 11.64 -8.92
CA ILE A 92 -6.40 12.25 -10.23
C ILE A 92 -6.00 11.34 -11.39
N LEU A 93 -5.08 10.39 -11.14
CA LEU A 93 -4.63 9.45 -12.16
C LEU A 93 -4.40 8.07 -11.54
N GLU A 94 -4.95 7.04 -12.18
CA GLU A 94 -4.74 5.65 -11.82
C GLU A 94 -4.30 4.86 -13.06
N ILE A 95 -3.13 4.23 -13.00
CA ILE A 95 -2.53 3.49 -14.11
C ILE A 95 -2.31 2.03 -13.67
N PRO A 96 -2.75 1.01 -14.43
CA PRO A 96 -2.40 -0.37 -14.13
C PRO A 96 -0.88 -0.56 -14.08
N PHE A 97 -0.38 -1.17 -13.00
CA PHE A 97 1.04 -1.46 -12.88
C PHE A 97 1.45 -2.53 -13.89
N ASN A 98 2.53 -2.28 -14.64
CA ASN A 98 3.06 -3.21 -15.63
C ASN A 98 4.52 -3.55 -15.29
N GLU A 99 4.77 -4.78 -14.88
CA GLU A 99 6.11 -5.29 -14.54
C GLU A 99 7.10 -5.27 -15.72
N LYS A 100 6.59 -5.24 -16.95
CA LYS A 100 7.42 -5.14 -18.16
C LYS A 100 7.82 -3.70 -18.49
N ASN A 101 7.23 -2.71 -17.84
CA ASN A 101 7.57 -1.31 -18.03
C ASN A 101 8.67 -0.90 -17.02
N PRO A 102 9.90 -0.62 -17.46
CA PRO A 102 11.00 -0.28 -16.55
C PRO A 102 10.74 0.98 -15.73
N ASN A 103 9.93 1.91 -16.25
CA ASN A 103 9.58 3.12 -15.50
C ASN A 103 8.61 2.80 -14.34
N HIS A 104 7.69 1.84 -14.52
CA HIS A 104 6.83 1.37 -13.42
C HIS A 104 7.64 0.66 -12.35
N VAL A 105 8.59 -0.20 -12.77
CA VAL A 105 9.46 -0.95 -11.84
C VAL A 105 10.36 -0.01 -11.04
N LYS A 106 10.90 1.05 -11.63
CA LYS A 106 11.66 2.08 -10.91
C LYS A 106 10.86 2.71 -9.78
N LEU A 107 9.57 2.93 -9.97
CA LEU A 107 8.70 3.53 -8.96
C LEU A 107 8.37 2.59 -7.77
N GLU A 108 8.77 1.31 -7.81
CA GLU A 108 8.75 0.46 -6.62
C GLU A 108 9.78 0.92 -5.57
N ASN A 109 10.86 1.58 -6.00
CA ASN A 109 11.82 2.21 -5.11
C ASN A 109 11.27 3.52 -4.54
N LEU A 110 11.31 3.66 -3.20
CA LEU A 110 10.79 4.83 -2.51
C LEU A 110 11.53 6.13 -2.90
N GLU A 111 12.85 6.07 -3.09
CA GLU A 111 13.64 7.24 -3.47
C GLU A 111 13.26 7.75 -4.87
N GLU A 112 13.05 6.84 -5.83
CA GLU A 112 12.64 7.21 -7.19
C GLU A 112 11.22 7.80 -7.21
N ARG A 113 10.30 7.28 -6.37
CA ARG A 113 8.97 7.88 -6.18
C ARG A 113 9.07 9.28 -5.59
N THR A 114 9.85 9.46 -4.53
CA THR A 114 10.04 10.77 -3.89
C THR A 114 10.63 11.78 -4.87
N LYS A 115 11.63 11.41 -5.67
CA LYS A 115 12.17 12.27 -6.72
C LYS A 115 11.11 12.69 -7.74
N LEU A 116 10.25 11.76 -8.16
CA LEU A 116 9.18 12.07 -9.10
C LEU A 116 8.13 12.98 -8.45
N GLU A 117 7.75 12.75 -7.20
CA GLU A 117 6.87 13.64 -6.43
C GLU A 117 7.44 15.06 -6.36
N THR A 118 8.72 15.20 -6.01
CA THR A 118 9.42 16.50 -5.97
C THR A 118 9.41 17.21 -7.33
N ASN A 119 9.71 16.49 -8.42
CA ASN A 119 9.71 17.07 -9.77
C ASN A 119 8.30 17.56 -10.16
N ILE A 120 7.27 16.76 -9.90
CA ILE A 120 5.88 17.16 -10.17
C ILE A 120 5.49 18.39 -9.32
N ALA A 121 5.89 18.43 -8.04
CA ALA A 121 5.63 19.56 -7.17
C ALA A 121 6.24 20.86 -7.73
N ILE A 122 7.48 20.80 -8.20
CA ILE A 122 8.16 21.95 -8.82
C ILE A 122 7.44 22.40 -10.10
N GLU A 123 7.08 21.46 -10.97
CA GLU A 123 6.38 21.78 -12.23
C GLU A 123 4.98 22.35 -12.01
N CYS A 124 4.26 21.85 -11.00
CA CYS A 124 2.92 22.34 -10.64
C CYS A 124 2.93 23.59 -9.76
N GLY A 125 4.08 23.97 -9.20
CA GLY A 125 4.20 25.10 -8.26
C GLY A 125 3.54 24.83 -6.89
N CYS A 126 3.46 23.57 -6.48
CA CYS A 126 2.90 23.15 -5.19
C CYS A 126 3.98 22.57 -4.27
N LYS A 127 3.62 22.21 -3.06
CA LYS A 127 4.52 21.66 -2.06
C LYS A 127 4.68 20.14 -2.21
N GLU A 128 5.86 19.60 -1.86
CA GLU A 128 6.12 18.16 -1.93
C GLU A 128 5.14 17.31 -1.12
N TYR A 129 4.66 17.83 0.00
CA TYR A 129 3.69 17.12 0.83
C TYR A 129 2.29 17.06 0.23
N GLU A 130 1.97 17.93 -0.74
CA GLU A 130 0.67 17.98 -1.42
C GLU A 130 0.53 16.91 -2.52
N ILE A 131 1.61 16.20 -2.85
CA ILE A 131 1.64 15.15 -3.90
C ILE A 131 1.95 13.81 -3.28
N LEU A 132 1.29 12.78 -3.78
CA LEU A 132 1.47 11.41 -3.34
C LEU A 132 1.41 10.43 -4.51
N ILE A 133 2.41 9.55 -4.59
CA ILE A 133 2.41 8.41 -5.51
C ILE A 133 2.29 7.13 -4.70
N ASP A 134 1.18 6.40 -4.86
CA ASP A 134 0.95 5.11 -4.22
C ASP A 134 1.12 3.95 -5.19
N ILE A 135 1.88 2.94 -4.78
CA ILE A 135 2.02 1.66 -5.47
C ILE A 135 1.90 0.56 -4.41
N PRO A 136 0.88 -0.30 -4.47
CA PRO A 136 0.77 -1.43 -3.55
C PRO A 136 1.94 -2.39 -3.71
N GLU A 137 2.41 -2.95 -2.60
CA GLU A 137 3.38 -4.03 -2.60
C GLU A 137 2.80 -5.29 -3.22
N LYS A 138 3.66 -6.17 -3.75
CA LYS A 138 3.20 -7.47 -4.25
C LYS A 138 2.59 -8.29 -3.12
N ILE A 139 1.46 -8.92 -3.39
CA ILE A 139 0.83 -9.86 -2.47
C ILE A 139 1.15 -11.26 -2.93
N SER A 140 1.55 -12.10 -1.99
CA SER A 140 1.60 -13.54 -2.22
C SER A 140 0.25 -14.17 -1.87
N PHE A 141 -0.30 -14.92 -2.82
CA PHE A 141 -1.40 -15.87 -2.62
C PHE A 141 -0.90 -17.30 -2.60
N GLU A 142 0.42 -17.48 -2.59
CA GLU A 142 1.04 -18.80 -2.56
C GLU A 142 0.71 -19.52 -1.26
N SER A 143 0.50 -20.81 -1.38
CA SER A 143 0.25 -21.70 -0.27
C SER A 143 1.22 -22.87 -0.36
N ASN A 144 2.16 -22.94 0.59
CA ASN A 144 3.13 -24.03 0.70
C ASN A 144 2.51 -25.26 1.39
N LEU A 145 1.25 -25.53 1.13
CA LEU A 145 0.54 -26.67 1.69
C LEU A 145 0.87 -27.93 0.89
N TRP A 146 1.08 -29.04 1.61
CA TRP A 146 1.31 -30.35 1.03
C TRP A 146 0.03 -31.19 1.05
N ILE A 147 -0.34 -31.75 -0.10
CA ILE A 147 -1.48 -32.67 -0.25
C ILE A 147 -0.97 -34.09 -0.05
N LYS A 148 -1.26 -34.66 1.10
CA LYS A 148 -0.65 -35.91 1.56
C LYS A 148 -1.02 -37.13 0.72
N ASP A 149 -2.29 -37.25 0.34
CA ASP A 149 -2.84 -38.36 -0.42
C ASP A 149 -2.51 -38.31 -1.91
N GLU A 150 -2.18 -37.15 -2.45
CA GLU A 150 -1.69 -36.95 -3.81
C GLU A 150 -0.16 -36.85 -3.88
N ASN A 151 0.52 -36.76 -2.74
CA ASN A 151 1.96 -36.57 -2.61
C ASN A 151 2.50 -35.41 -3.47
N THR A 152 1.81 -34.26 -3.45
CA THR A 152 2.15 -33.09 -4.23
C THR A 152 1.92 -31.79 -3.44
N GLU A 153 2.50 -30.69 -3.91
CA GLU A 153 2.18 -29.35 -3.41
C GLU A 153 0.79 -28.91 -3.85
N PHE A 154 0.12 -28.07 -3.05
CA PHE A 154 -1.20 -27.54 -3.35
C PHE A 154 -1.23 -26.86 -4.74
N SER A 155 -0.22 -26.06 -5.07
CA SER A 155 -0.10 -25.35 -6.35
C SER A 155 -0.05 -26.27 -7.58
N ASN A 156 0.36 -27.53 -7.38
CA ASN A 156 0.48 -28.55 -8.43
C ASN A 156 -0.64 -29.60 -8.38
N SER A 157 -1.58 -29.45 -7.47
CA SER A 157 -2.74 -30.33 -7.33
C SER A 157 -3.87 -29.93 -8.30
N SER A 158 -5.05 -30.49 -8.14
CA SER A 158 -6.24 -30.16 -8.94
C SER A 158 -6.84 -28.77 -8.63
N THR A 159 -6.06 -27.86 -8.04
CA THR A 159 -6.51 -26.50 -7.67
C THR A 159 -6.59 -25.54 -8.86
N VAL A 160 -7.52 -24.57 -8.80
CA VAL A 160 -7.57 -23.44 -9.71
C VAL A 160 -6.54 -22.35 -9.37
N PHE A 161 -5.94 -22.39 -8.19
CA PHE A 161 -4.91 -21.46 -7.74
C PHE A 161 -3.52 -21.88 -8.18
N THR A 162 -3.35 -22.02 -9.51
CA THR A 162 -2.02 -22.23 -10.10
C THR A 162 -1.17 -20.98 -9.97
N PRO A 163 0.17 -21.07 -10.07
CA PRO A 163 1.05 -19.91 -10.06
C PRO A 163 0.66 -18.82 -11.06
N GLU A 164 0.19 -19.20 -12.25
CA GLU A 164 -0.26 -18.27 -13.28
C GLU A 164 -1.54 -17.54 -12.88
N THR A 165 -2.50 -18.25 -12.28
CA THR A 165 -3.76 -17.66 -11.79
C THR A 165 -3.46 -16.67 -10.66
N VAL A 166 -2.62 -17.06 -9.71
CA VAL A 166 -2.19 -16.21 -8.59
C VAL A 166 -1.48 -14.95 -9.10
N LYS A 167 -0.57 -15.09 -10.05
CA LYS A 167 0.11 -13.97 -10.70
C LYS A 167 -0.88 -13.03 -11.38
N SER A 168 -1.84 -13.56 -12.13
CA SER A 168 -2.87 -12.77 -12.80
C SER A 168 -3.74 -11.96 -11.81
N PHE A 169 -4.08 -12.53 -10.65
CA PHE A 169 -4.81 -11.81 -9.61
C PHE A 169 -4.01 -10.62 -9.09
N THR A 170 -2.73 -10.83 -8.79
CA THR A 170 -1.86 -9.76 -8.27
C THR A 170 -1.67 -8.64 -9.30
N GLU A 171 -1.36 -8.98 -10.54
CA GLU A 171 -1.13 -8.01 -11.61
C GLU A 171 -2.38 -7.14 -11.87
N LYS A 172 -3.57 -7.75 -11.90
CA LYS A 172 -4.82 -7.02 -12.17
C LYS A 172 -5.28 -6.12 -11.03
N LEU A 173 -4.78 -6.32 -9.82
CA LEU A 173 -5.14 -5.51 -8.66
C LEU A 173 -4.17 -4.35 -8.42
N ARG A 174 -2.96 -4.37 -9.01
CA ARG A 174 -1.93 -3.37 -8.77
C ARG A 174 -2.11 -2.15 -9.67
N PHE A 175 -2.17 -0.98 -9.05
CA PHE A 175 -2.23 0.30 -9.75
C PHE A 175 -1.19 1.26 -9.19
N ILE A 176 -0.64 2.10 -10.06
CA ILE A 176 0.07 3.32 -9.68
C ILE A 176 -0.99 4.40 -9.56
N ARG A 177 -1.07 5.06 -8.42
CA ARG A 177 -2.01 6.15 -8.15
C ARG A 177 -1.28 7.44 -7.90
N PHE A 178 -1.67 8.48 -8.58
CA PHE A 178 -1.23 9.84 -8.33
C PHE A 178 -2.36 10.57 -7.62
N ALA A 179 -2.08 11.06 -6.42
CA ALA A 179 -3.06 11.77 -5.61
C ALA A 179 -2.50 13.11 -5.15
N PHE A 180 -3.40 14.07 -4.98
CA PHE A 180 -3.06 15.43 -4.62
C PHE A 180 -3.94 15.92 -3.48
N ASP A 181 -3.38 16.81 -2.67
CA ASP A 181 -4.13 17.67 -1.78
C ASP A 181 -4.94 18.66 -2.64
N THR A 182 -6.23 18.75 -2.39
CA THR A 182 -7.15 19.58 -3.19
C THR A 182 -7.72 20.78 -2.40
N GLU A 183 -7.16 21.04 -1.20
CA GLU A 183 -7.53 22.21 -0.39
C GLU A 183 -6.64 23.43 -0.59
#